data_f8c884dc509ce29fdccd52cb471ecaab
#
_entry.id   f8c884dc509ce29fdccd52cb471ecaab
#
_cell.length_a   1.000
_cell.length_b   1.000
_cell.length_c   1.000
_cell.angle_alpha   90.00
_cell.angle_beta   90.00
_cell.angle_gamma   90.00
#
_symmetry.space_group_name_H-M   'P 1'
#
loop_
_entity.id
_entity.type
_entity.pdbx_description
1 polymer ?
#
loop_
_entity_poly.entity_id
_entity_poly.type
_entity_poly.pdbx_seq_one_letter_code
_entity_poly.pdbx_strand_id
1 'polypeptide(L)'
;MTKDNLTTLPQLPADAAAIAVAVSSSLSRQIESSGIVKLEVQGLEALSRSVKKFEIALKPVQGELEKFSAVVSRSFDRYGLLRLQEQLASQAKGLESVAENLNNIVITGFMPPAIGEELKTLGVSFADSVGNIYLKPSTFPMLVDIRRTNTDPYRERGRPLKSLKGEPSALVVRGLVDLGWPIRVSELIDQTGVSRASAYRTLDFCESNGLIERSAPGVVQSRKTRDLLEQISKESGFSKTGTSLKFIAPRGIEDALEALKKLSGYAITGSVAAGNWYPYAEAKNLFLYSDQPQELAKKLGLMATDSGSDVVINRSSSQVVYQRMSKIDKLQFVAPSQIVIDLLGGPGRNPEEGKALLNWMVKNESTWRPALRSR
;
A
#
# COMPACT_ATOMS: atom_id res chain seq x y z
N MET A 1 31.74 35.21 -11.47
CA MET A 1 31.02 34.23 -12.28
C MET A 1 29.90 33.65 -11.38
N THR A 2 28.73 34.04 -11.66
CA THR A 2 27.48 33.95 -10.91
C THR A 2 27.00 32.51 -10.79
N LYS A 3 26.86 32.04 -9.54
CA LYS A 3 26.08 30.86 -9.17
C LYS A 3 24.63 31.31 -8.92
N ASP A 4 23.82 31.33 -9.95
CA ASP A 4 22.37 31.45 -9.80
C ASP A 4 21.69 30.86 -11.01
N ASN A 5 21.41 29.56 -10.97
CA ASN A 5 20.34 28.91 -11.70
C ASN A 5 19.92 27.64 -10.93
N LEU A 6 19.41 27.85 -9.73
CA LEU A 6 18.51 26.88 -9.09
C LEU A 6 17.19 26.99 -9.84
N THR A 7 17.03 26.19 -10.89
CA THR A 7 15.74 26.00 -11.56
C THR A 7 14.77 25.46 -10.53
N THR A 8 13.93 26.35 -9.97
CA THR A 8 12.82 25.97 -9.10
C THR A 8 11.95 24.99 -9.86
N LEU A 9 11.81 23.78 -9.34
CA LEU A 9 10.88 22.79 -9.90
C LEU A 9 9.49 23.42 -9.96
N PRO A 10 8.72 23.20 -11.04
CA PRO A 10 7.35 23.67 -11.10
C PRO A 10 6.58 23.12 -9.90
N GLN A 11 5.91 24.00 -9.17
CA GLN A 11 5.10 23.58 -8.01
C GLN A 11 3.80 22.96 -8.49
N LEU A 12 3.48 21.78 -7.96
CA LEU A 12 2.17 21.17 -8.16
C LEU A 12 1.09 22.14 -7.63
N PRO A 13 0.01 22.41 -8.41
CA PRO A 13 -1.08 23.25 -7.93
C PRO A 13 -1.59 22.81 -6.56
N ALA A 14 -1.94 23.76 -5.71
CA ALA A 14 -2.13 23.56 -4.27
C ALA A 14 -3.23 22.53 -3.92
N ASP A 15 -4.32 22.53 -4.71
CA ASP A 15 -5.48 21.67 -4.48
C ASP A 15 -6.15 21.23 -5.79
N ALA A 16 -7.21 20.45 -5.67
CA ALA A 16 -7.97 19.93 -6.81
C ALA A 16 -8.58 21.05 -7.68
N ALA A 17 -9.03 22.14 -7.06
CA ALA A 17 -9.59 23.26 -7.80
C ALA A 17 -8.54 23.98 -8.65
N ALA A 18 -7.36 24.24 -8.09
CA ALA A 18 -6.24 24.82 -8.82
C ALA A 18 -5.76 23.92 -9.98
N ILE A 19 -5.76 22.59 -9.79
CA ILE A 19 -5.47 21.62 -10.86
C ILE A 19 -6.54 21.69 -11.95
N ALA A 20 -7.82 21.69 -11.59
CA ALA A 20 -8.92 21.77 -12.53
C ALA A 20 -8.84 23.05 -13.38
N VAL A 21 -8.56 24.20 -12.77
CA VAL A 21 -8.39 25.48 -13.47
C VAL A 21 -7.19 25.44 -14.44
N ALA A 22 -6.03 24.93 -13.98
CA ALA A 22 -4.84 24.85 -14.79
C ALA A 22 -5.02 23.92 -16.01
N VAL A 23 -5.65 22.77 -15.78
CA VAL A 23 -5.94 21.78 -16.84
C VAL A 23 -6.98 22.32 -17.82
N SER A 24 -8.08 22.92 -17.32
CA SER A 24 -9.11 23.52 -18.20
C SER A 24 -8.53 24.61 -19.08
N SER A 25 -7.69 25.48 -18.53
CA SER A 25 -7.00 26.52 -19.31
C SER A 25 -6.02 25.95 -20.34
N SER A 26 -5.37 24.82 -20.04
CA SER A 26 -4.51 24.11 -20.98
C SER A 26 -5.30 23.42 -22.08
N LEU A 27 -6.42 22.76 -21.73
CA LEU A 27 -7.32 22.13 -22.68
C LEU A 27 -7.93 23.16 -23.63
N SER A 28 -8.48 24.27 -23.15
CA SER A 28 -9.01 25.36 -24.00
C SER A 28 -7.98 25.82 -25.02
N ARG A 29 -6.76 26.15 -24.58
CA ARG A 29 -5.70 26.60 -25.49
C ARG A 29 -5.34 25.59 -26.55
N GLN A 30 -5.32 24.30 -26.23
CA GLN A 30 -4.88 23.25 -27.15
C GLN A 30 -5.99 22.78 -28.08
N ILE A 31 -7.22 22.72 -27.60
CA ILE A 31 -8.38 22.21 -28.35
C ILE A 31 -9.03 23.33 -29.15
N GLU A 32 -9.23 24.52 -28.55
CA GLU A 32 -9.87 25.65 -29.23
C GLU A 32 -8.99 26.28 -30.30
N SER A 33 -7.66 26.13 -30.21
CA SER A 33 -6.73 26.56 -31.26
C SER A 33 -6.97 25.85 -32.59
N SER A 34 -7.64 24.70 -32.58
CA SER A 34 -8.05 23.99 -33.81
C SER A 34 -9.25 24.64 -34.51
N GLY A 35 -10.03 25.48 -33.83
CA GLY A 35 -11.27 26.08 -34.31
C GLY A 35 -12.44 25.09 -34.48
N ILE A 36 -12.26 23.83 -34.08
CA ILE A 36 -13.23 22.75 -34.32
C ILE A 36 -14.18 22.58 -33.13
N VAL A 37 -13.72 22.86 -31.90
CA VAL A 37 -14.46 22.61 -30.65
C VAL A 37 -14.27 23.77 -29.68
N LYS A 38 -15.33 24.13 -28.96
CA LYS A 38 -15.26 25.00 -27.78
C LYS A 38 -15.36 24.18 -26.51
N LEU A 39 -14.60 24.55 -25.47
CA LEU A 39 -14.64 23.95 -24.14
C LEU A 39 -15.46 24.82 -23.20
N GLU A 40 -16.50 24.25 -22.61
CA GLU A 40 -17.27 24.87 -21.54
C GLU A 40 -17.04 24.07 -20.25
N VAL A 41 -16.72 24.76 -19.15
CA VAL A 41 -16.48 24.13 -17.85
C VAL A 41 -17.54 24.62 -16.88
N GLN A 42 -18.28 23.68 -16.29
CA GLN A 42 -19.36 23.98 -15.35
C GLN A 42 -19.05 23.41 -13.96
N GLY A 43 -19.42 24.13 -12.91
CA GLY A 43 -19.29 23.64 -11.54
C GLY A 43 -17.90 23.80 -10.91
N LEU A 44 -16.95 24.50 -11.56
CA LEU A 44 -15.63 24.79 -10.98
C LEU A 44 -15.71 25.59 -9.67
N GLU A 45 -16.69 26.47 -9.56
CA GLU A 45 -16.93 27.32 -8.38
C GLU A 45 -17.41 26.50 -7.16
N ALA A 46 -18.02 25.34 -7.40
CA ALA A 46 -18.48 24.41 -6.36
C ALA A 46 -17.40 23.46 -5.86
N LEU A 47 -16.18 23.50 -6.42
CA LEU A 47 -15.08 22.66 -5.99
C LEU A 47 -14.58 23.13 -4.61
N SER A 48 -15.03 22.45 -3.58
CA SER A 48 -14.50 22.57 -2.22
C SER A 48 -13.45 21.47 -1.96
N ARG A 49 -12.80 21.50 -0.77
CA ARG A 49 -11.87 20.43 -0.34
C ARG A 49 -12.52 19.04 -0.34
N SER A 50 -13.84 18.96 -0.27
CA SER A 50 -14.62 17.71 -0.21
C SER A 50 -15.28 17.33 -1.54
N VAL A 51 -15.51 18.28 -2.48
CA VAL A 51 -16.16 18.02 -3.78
C VAL A 51 -15.08 17.91 -4.86
N LYS A 52 -14.96 16.74 -5.48
CA LYS A 52 -13.93 16.41 -6.47
C LYS A 52 -14.52 16.08 -7.85
N LYS A 53 -15.74 16.50 -8.12
CA LYS A 53 -16.43 16.26 -9.40
C LYS A 53 -16.94 17.56 -9.97
N PHE A 54 -16.74 17.75 -11.27
CA PHE A 54 -17.36 18.84 -12.05
C PHE A 54 -17.59 18.35 -13.48
N GLU A 55 -18.30 19.12 -14.29
CA GLU A 55 -18.59 18.77 -15.67
C GLU A 55 -17.73 19.58 -16.64
N ILE A 56 -17.23 18.91 -17.66
CA ILE A 56 -16.62 19.52 -18.84
C ILE A 56 -17.51 19.23 -20.03
N ALA A 57 -17.90 20.25 -20.74
CA ALA A 57 -18.68 20.12 -21.96
C ALA A 57 -17.83 20.51 -23.18
N LEU A 58 -17.85 19.66 -24.19
CA LEU A 58 -17.26 19.94 -25.51
C LEU A 58 -18.36 20.25 -26.48
N LYS A 59 -18.30 21.45 -27.05
CA LYS A 59 -19.26 21.94 -28.07
C LYS A 59 -18.56 21.95 -29.42
N PRO A 60 -18.82 20.98 -30.31
CA PRO A 60 -18.29 21.01 -31.66
C PRO A 60 -18.98 22.14 -32.47
N VAL A 61 -18.31 22.59 -33.53
CA VAL A 61 -18.90 23.59 -34.47
C VAL A 61 -20.13 23.03 -35.16
N GLN A 62 -20.14 21.73 -35.45
CA GLN A 62 -21.29 20.97 -35.97
C GLN A 62 -21.44 19.71 -35.16
N GLY A 63 -22.61 19.45 -34.56
CA GLY A 63 -22.89 18.26 -33.76
C GLY A 63 -23.48 18.60 -32.39
N GLU A 64 -23.74 17.56 -31.61
CA GLU A 64 -24.29 17.66 -30.27
C GLU A 64 -23.20 17.92 -29.21
N LEU A 65 -23.63 18.62 -28.14
CA LEU A 65 -22.79 18.88 -26.98
C LEU A 65 -22.44 17.56 -26.26
N GLU A 66 -21.16 17.29 -26.05
CA GLU A 66 -20.73 16.15 -25.23
C GLU A 66 -20.30 16.58 -23.84
N LYS A 67 -20.88 15.95 -22.83
CA LYS A 67 -20.55 16.20 -21.43
C LYS A 67 -19.66 15.11 -20.86
N PHE A 68 -18.66 15.52 -20.08
CA PHE A 68 -17.78 14.65 -19.32
C PHE A 68 -17.96 14.88 -17.83
N SER A 69 -18.10 13.81 -17.07
CA SER A 69 -17.97 13.85 -15.62
C SER A 69 -16.47 13.81 -15.25
N ALA A 70 -15.97 14.90 -14.72
CA ALA A 70 -14.57 15.01 -14.38
C ALA A 70 -14.29 14.52 -12.95
N VAL A 71 -13.38 13.56 -12.82
CA VAL A 71 -12.80 13.13 -11.54
C VAL A 71 -11.46 13.83 -11.36
N VAL A 72 -11.38 14.73 -10.36
CA VAL A 72 -10.16 15.49 -10.10
C VAL A 72 -9.38 14.90 -8.94
N SER A 73 -8.09 14.70 -9.12
CA SER A 73 -7.19 14.23 -8.07
C SER A 73 -5.83 14.93 -8.20
N ARG A 74 -5.20 15.24 -7.08
CA ARG A 74 -3.85 15.81 -7.09
C ARG A 74 -2.82 14.85 -7.70
N SER A 75 -2.98 13.55 -7.43
CA SER A 75 -2.24 12.47 -8.06
C SER A 75 -3.22 11.36 -8.43
N PHE A 76 -3.05 10.76 -9.60
CA PHE A 76 -3.85 9.62 -10.04
C PHE A 76 -2.91 8.43 -10.28
N ASP A 77 -3.05 7.43 -9.44
CA ASP A 77 -2.20 6.26 -9.35
C ASP A 77 -2.99 4.97 -9.61
N ARG A 78 -2.34 3.83 -9.40
CA ARG A 78 -2.98 2.51 -9.55
C ARG A 78 -4.25 2.33 -8.72
N TYR A 79 -4.29 2.94 -7.55
CA TYR A 79 -5.47 2.88 -6.67
C TYR A 79 -6.64 3.71 -7.21
N GLY A 80 -6.35 4.91 -7.69
CA GLY A 80 -7.34 5.73 -8.38
C GLY A 80 -7.94 5.01 -9.58
N LEU A 81 -7.10 4.29 -10.34
CA LEU A 81 -7.54 3.47 -11.46
C LEU A 81 -8.44 2.30 -11.02
N LEU A 82 -8.07 1.57 -9.98
CA LEU A 82 -8.90 0.47 -9.45
C LEU A 82 -10.27 0.97 -8.95
N ARG A 83 -10.31 2.08 -8.23
CA ARG A 83 -11.58 2.70 -7.81
C ARG A 83 -12.44 3.11 -9.00
N LEU A 84 -11.83 3.67 -10.03
CA LEU A 84 -12.56 4.05 -11.25
C LEU A 84 -13.13 2.80 -11.95
N GLN A 85 -12.36 1.72 -12.03
CA GLN A 85 -12.82 0.44 -12.61
C GLN A 85 -13.99 -0.14 -11.81
N GLU A 86 -13.94 -0.12 -10.47
CA GLU A 86 -15.05 -0.54 -9.60
C GLU A 86 -16.30 0.32 -9.82
N GLN A 87 -16.12 1.64 -9.97
CA GLN A 87 -17.22 2.58 -10.25
C GLN A 87 -17.83 2.31 -11.62
N LEU A 88 -17.03 2.13 -12.67
CA LEU A 88 -17.51 1.81 -14.02
C LEU A 88 -18.25 0.46 -14.05
N ALA A 89 -17.73 -0.54 -13.35
CA ALA A 89 -18.38 -1.85 -13.24
C ALA A 89 -19.71 -1.79 -12.48
N SER A 90 -19.83 -0.93 -11.48
CA SER A 90 -21.08 -0.71 -10.74
C SER A 90 -22.12 0.02 -11.60
N GLN A 91 -21.70 1.01 -12.38
CA GLN A 91 -22.56 1.72 -13.33
C GLN A 91 -23.10 0.78 -14.43
N ALA A 92 -22.25 -0.13 -14.93
CA ALA A 92 -22.66 -1.12 -15.94
C ALA A 92 -23.69 -2.14 -15.41
N LYS A 93 -23.70 -2.42 -14.10
CA LYS A 93 -24.70 -3.31 -13.46
C LYS A 93 -26.02 -2.63 -13.11
N GLY A 94 -26.04 -1.30 -13.05
CA GLY A 94 -27.23 -0.49 -12.70
C GLY A 94 -28.09 -0.05 -13.90
N LEU A 95 -28.05 -0.74 -15.01
CA LEU A 95 -28.61 -0.39 -16.33
C LEU A 95 -30.16 -0.37 -16.42
N GLU A 96 -30.89 -0.02 -15.36
CA GLU A 96 -32.35 0.19 -15.44
C GLU A 96 -32.83 1.63 -15.15
N SER A 97 -31.95 2.60 -14.98
CA SER A 97 -32.35 4.01 -14.95
C SER A 97 -31.52 4.81 -15.93
N VAL A 98 -32.21 5.57 -16.78
CA VAL A 98 -31.69 6.55 -17.75
C VAL A 98 -30.61 7.44 -17.09
N ALA A 99 -29.42 6.92 -16.94
CA ALA A 99 -28.26 7.73 -16.64
C ALA A 99 -27.74 8.24 -18.00
N GLU A 100 -27.79 9.55 -18.19
CA GLU A 100 -27.10 10.24 -19.27
C GLU A 100 -25.72 9.57 -19.44
N ASN A 101 -25.36 9.22 -20.65
CA ASN A 101 -24.05 8.64 -21.01
C ASN A 101 -22.96 9.70 -20.75
N LEU A 102 -22.65 9.91 -19.49
CA LEU A 102 -21.58 10.82 -19.06
C LEU A 102 -20.25 10.10 -19.28
N ASN A 103 -19.52 10.51 -20.29
CA ASN A 103 -18.15 10.09 -20.47
C ASN A 103 -17.32 10.53 -19.26
N ASN A 104 -16.42 9.68 -18.79
CA ASN A 104 -15.55 10.01 -17.67
C ASN A 104 -14.25 10.63 -18.16
N ILE A 105 -13.81 11.69 -17.51
CA ILE A 105 -12.47 12.27 -17.70
C ILE A 105 -11.74 12.36 -16.37
N VAL A 106 -10.49 11.89 -16.34
CA VAL A 106 -9.60 12.00 -15.17
C VAL A 106 -8.73 13.24 -15.33
N ILE A 107 -8.76 14.11 -14.33
CA ILE A 107 -7.93 15.33 -14.26
C ILE A 107 -6.98 15.22 -13.08
N THR A 108 -5.68 15.39 -13.35
CA THR A 108 -4.64 15.20 -12.32
C THR A 108 -3.47 16.17 -12.49
N GLY A 109 -2.59 16.21 -11.49
CA GLY A 109 -1.33 16.97 -11.58
C GLY A 109 -0.40 16.41 -12.65
N PHE A 110 -0.17 15.10 -12.63
CA PHE A 110 0.60 14.36 -13.63
C PHE A 110 -0.03 12.98 -13.86
N MET A 111 -0.16 12.59 -15.12
CA MET A 111 -0.65 11.27 -15.51
C MET A 111 0.53 10.33 -15.84
N PRO A 112 0.80 9.32 -14.98
CA PRO A 112 1.83 8.34 -15.26
C PRO A 112 1.57 7.60 -16.58
N PRO A 113 2.62 7.34 -17.43
CA PRO A 113 2.43 6.69 -18.73
C PRO A 113 1.66 5.38 -18.66
N ALA A 114 2.03 4.47 -17.75
CA ALA A 114 1.38 3.17 -17.61
C ALA A 114 -0.12 3.28 -17.25
N ILE A 115 -0.47 4.22 -16.37
CA ILE A 115 -1.86 4.48 -15.97
C ILE A 115 -2.64 5.10 -17.15
N GLY A 116 -2.01 6.02 -17.87
CA GLY A 116 -2.61 6.64 -19.06
C GLY A 116 -2.96 5.60 -20.13
N GLU A 117 -2.07 4.63 -20.41
CA GLU A 117 -2.35 3.57 -21.37
C GLU A 117 -3.48 2.64 -20.90
N GLU A 118 -3.56 2.33 -19.60
CA GLU A 118 -4.68 1.56 -19.06
C GLU A 118 -6.01 2.33 -19.17
N LEU A 119 -6.03 3.65 -18.92
CA LEU A 119 -7.22 4.49 -19.11
C LEU A 119 -7.66 4.53 -20.58
N LYS A 120 -6.73 4.62 -21.53
CA LYS A 120 -7.03 4.53 -22.97
C LYS A 120 -7.71 3.21 -23.32
N THR A 121 -7.22 2.11 -22.77
CA THR A 121 -7.82 0.77 -22.98
C THR A 121 -9.25 0.69 -22.43
N LEU A 122 -9.52 1.39 -21.33
CA LEU A 122 -10.86 1.49 -20.74
C LEU A 122 -11.77 2.51 -21.44
N GLY A 123 -11.28 3.23 -22.46
CA GLY A 123 -12.02 4.28 -23.13
C GLY A 123 -12.23 5.54 -22.29
N VAL A 124 -11.44 5.72 -21.22
CA VAL A 124 -11.55 6.86 -20.31
C VAL A 124 -10.60 7.97 -20.73
N SER A 125 -11.14 9.17 -20.92
CA SER A 125 -10.36 10.38 -21.23
C SER A 125 -9.56 10.85 -20.02
N PHE A 126 -8.43 11.54 -20.25
CA PHE A 126 -7.66 12.17 -19.18
C PHE A 126 -6.95 13.43 -19.64
N ALA A 127 -6.67 14.32 -18.70
CA ALA A 127 -5.80 15.46 -18.89
C ALA A 127 -5.02 15.77 -17.60
N ASP A 128 -3.78 16.27 -17.75
CA ASP A 128 -2.97 16.67 -16.61
C ASP A 128 -2.45 18.11 -16.71
N SER A 129 -1.94 18.63 -15.59
CA SER A 129 -1.47 20.03 -15.53
C SER A 129 -0.18 20.29 -16.27
N VAL A 130 0.54 19.25 -16.74
CA VAL A 130 1.72 19.38 -17.60
C VAL A 130 1.39 19.30 -19.08
N GLY A 131 0.11 19.04 -19.43
CA GLY A 131 -0.40 19.05 -20.79
C GLY A 131 -0.35 17.70 -21.49
N ASN A 132 -0.29 16.59 -20.77
CA ASN A 132 -0.61 15.28 -21.32
C ASN A 132 -2.13 15.17 -21.40
N ILE A 133 -2.65 14.87 -22.59
CA ILE A 133 -4.09 14.84 -22.87
C ILE A 133 -4.41 13.62 -23.69
N TYR A 134 -5.42 12.89 -23.28
CA TYR A 134 -6.13 11.91 -24.08
C TYR A 134 -7.62 12.21 -23.99
N LEU A 135 -8.23 12.58 -25.11
CA LEU A 135 -9.63 12.95 -25.18
C LEU A 135 -10.28 12.26 -26.37
N LYS A 136 -11.25 11.42 -26.07
CA LYS A 136 -12.02 10.64 -27.05
C LYS A 136 -13.50 10.83 -26.79
N PRO A 137 -14.14 11.85 -27.39
CA PRO A 137 -15.59 12.00 -27.38
C PRO A 137 -16.28 10.78 -27.99
N SER A 138 -17.52 10.49 -27.58
CA SER A 138 -18.32 9.42 -28.15
C SER A 138 -19.35 9.92 -29.17
N THR A 139 -19.77 11.18 -29.07
CA THR A 139 -20.85 11.76 -29.89
C THR A 139 -20.35 12.31 -31.23
N PHE A 140 -19.05 12.55 -31.40
CA PHE A 140 -18.47 13.01 -32.65
C PHE A 140 -17.05 12.48 -32.85
N PRO A 141 -16.60 12.31 -34.13
CA PRO A 141 -15.34 11.66 -34.45
C PRO A 141 -14.14 12.60 -34.19
N MET A 142 -13.66 12.63 -32.95
CA MET A 142 -12.46 13.34 -32.56
C MET A 142 -11.58 12.47 -31.66
N LEU A 143 -10.27 12.55 -31.85
CA LEU A 143 -9.30 11.97 -30.94
C LEU A 143 -8.18 12.97 -30.72
N VAL A 144 -7.92 13.33 -29.47
CA VAL A 144 -6.75 14.11 -29.07
C VAL A 144 -5.88 13.21 -28.21
N ASP A 145 -4.67 12.94 -28.65
CA ASP A 145 -3.66 12.18 -27.89
C ASP A 145 -2.32 12.96 -27.91
N ILE A 146 -2.07 13.69 -26.84
CA ILE A 146 -0.90 14.53 -26.68
C ILE A 146 -0.10 14.05 -25.49
N ARG A 147 1.15 13.69 -25.70
CA ARG A 147 2.10 13.33 -24.65
C ARG A 147 3.26 14.31 -24.62
N ARG A 148 3.27 15.25 -23.68
CA ARG A 148 4.34 16.25 -23.53
C ARG A 148 5.52 15.73 -22.75
N THR A 149 5.29 14.95 -21.71
CA THR A 149 6.36 14.39 -20.90
C THR A 149 5.96 13.04 -20.28
N ASN A 150 6.94 12.16 -20.16
CA ASN A 150 6.83 10.88 -19.45
C ASN A 150 7.39 10.96 -18.03
N THR A 151 7.94 12.11 -17.66
CA THR A 151 8.58 12.32 -16.35
C THR A 151 7.73 13.30 -15.54
N ASP A 152 7.38 12.91 -14.33
CA ASP A 152 6.66 13.76 -13.39
C ASP A 152 7.54 14.92 -12.94
N PRO A 153 7.21 16.19 -13.36
CA PRO A 153 8.02 17.36 -13.00
C PRO A 153 7.83 17.78 -11.52
N TYR A 154 6.76 17.30 -10.87
CA TYR A 154 6.44 17.63 -9.48
C TYR A 154 7.07 16.65 -8.49
N ARG A 155 7.74 15.63 -9.00
CA ARG A 155 8.35 14.58 -8.18
C ARG A 155 9.55 15.14 -7.43
N GLU A 156 9.47 15.14 -6.11
CA GLU A 156 10.63 15.43 -5.27
C GLU A 156 11.81 14.50 -5.63
N ARG A 157 13.02 15.08 -5.66
CA ARG A 157 14.24 14.32 -5.95
C ARG A 157 14.50 13.28 -4.85
N GLY A 158 14.00 12.08 -5.05
CA GLY A 158 14.26 10.89 -4.26
C GLY A 158 14.05 9.64 -5.10
N ARG A 159 14.86 8.60 -4.91
CA ARG A 159 14.67 7.32 -5.60
C ARG A 159 13.43 6.65 -5.00
N PRO A 160 12.31 6.51 -5.76
CA PRO A 160 11.13 5.84 -5.23
C PRO A 160 11.45 4.40 -4.90
N LEU A 161 10.80 3.89 -3.87
CA LEU A 161 10.86 2.47 -3.58
C LEU A 161 10.21 1.68 -4.72
N LYS A 162 10.87 0.60 -5.12
CA LYS A 162 10.33 -0.37 -6.08
C LYS A 162 9.64 -1.54 -5.39
N SER A 163 9.95 -1.76 -4.11
CA SER A 163 9.38 -2.81 -3.27
C SER A 163 9.50 -2.43 -1.80
N LEU A 164 8.85 -3.18 -0.92
CA LEU A 164 8.94 -3.03 0.54
C LEU A 164 10.15 -3.77 1.15
N LYS A 165 11.14 -4.11 0.33
CA LYS A 165 12.35 -4.81 0.77
C LYS A 165 13.19 -3.94 1.71
N GLY A 166 13.68 -4.55 2.76
CA GLY A 166 14.59 -3.95 3.73
C GLY A 166 13.91 -3.57 5.05
N GLU A 167 14.73 -3.49 6.09
CA GLU A 167 14.29 -3.29 7.46
C GLU A 167 13.48 -1.99 7.68
N PRO A 168 13.87 -0.82 7.14
CA PRO A 168 13.07 0.40 7.33
C PRO A 168 11.64 0.28 6.79
N SER A 169 11.46 -0.33 5.61
CA SER A 169 10.13 -0.54 5.04
C SER A 169 9.32 -1.54 5.85
N ALA A 170 9.95 -2.62 6.32
CA ALA A 170 9.29 -3.60 7.17
C ALA A 170 8.86 -3.00 8.52
N LEU A 171 9.69 -2.14 9.14
CA LEU A 171 9.33 -1.41 10.37
C LEU A 171 8.13 -0.50 10.17
N VAL A 172 8.09 0.27 9.09
CA VAL A 172 6.96 1.15 8.76
C VAL A 172 5.68 0.35 8.52
N VAL A 173 5.74 -0.71 7.71
CA VAL A 173 4.57 -1.56 7.44
C VAL A 173 4.06 -2.23 8.72
N ARG A 174 4.98 -2.78 9.56
CA ARG A 174 4.63 -3.35 10.85
C ARG A 174 4.03 -2.29 11.79
N GLY A 175 4.56 -1.07 11.79
CA GLY A 175 3.98 0.05 12.53
C GLY A 175 2.55 0.37 12.06
N LEU A 176 2.33 0.47 10.76
CA LEU A 176 0.99 0.70 10.18
C LEU A 176 -0.02 -0.39 10.55
N VAL A 177 0.40 -1.65 10.62
CA VAL A 177 -0.48 -2.78 10.93
C VAL A 177 -0.71 -2.92 12.43
N ASP A 178 0.33 -2.81 13.24
CA ASP A 178 0.30 -3.16 14.66
C ASP A 178 -0.20 -2.02 15.56
N LEU A 179 0.02 -0.77 15.15
CA LEU A 179 -0.41 0.40 15.93
C LEU A 179 -1.88 0.74 15.65
N GLY A 180 -2.50 1.44 16.59
CA GLY A 180 -3.84 2.01 16.40
C GLY A 180 -3.84 3.09 15.33
N TRP A 181 -5.04 3.51 14.86
CA TRP A 181 -5.20 4.52 13.83
C TRP A 181 -6.55 5.24 13.92
N PRO A 182 -6.71 6.45 13.36
CA PRO A 182 -5.72 7.12 12.48
C PRO A 182 -4.40 7.41 13.21
N ILE A 183 -3.28 7.36 12.46
CA ILE A 183 -1.95 7.57 13.05
C ILE A 183 -1.23 8.74 12.38
N ARG A 184 -0.58 9.59 13.18
CA ARG A 184 0.31 10.64 12.68
C ARG A 184 1.63 10.03 12.22
N VAL A 185 2.15 10.53 11.09
CA VAL A 185 3.45 10.06 10.57
C VAL A 185 4.58 10.31 11.56
N SER A 186 4.54 11.41 12.32
CA SER A 186 5.51 11.66 13.41
C SER A 186 5.46 10.56 14.47
N GLU A 187 4.27 10.17 14.91
CA GLU A 187 4.08 9.10 15.89
C GLU A 187 4.55 7.74 15.34
N LEU A 188 4.25 7.45 14.07
CA LEU A 188 4.75 6.24 13.39
C LEU A 188 6.29 6.21 13.36
N ILE A 189 6.94 7.34 13.07
CA ILE A 189 8.40 7.48 13.08
C ILE A 189 8.94 7.23 14.50
N ASP A 190 8.36 7.86 15.51
CA ASP A 190 8.79 7.73 16.91
C ASP A 190 8.65 6.28 17.39
N GLN A 191 7.55 5.60 17.02
CA GLN A 191 7.27 4.23 17.42
C GLN A 191 8.11 3.18 16.66
N THR A 192 8.56 3.50 15.46
CA THR A 192 9.34 2.56 14.62
C THR A 192 10.84 2.85 14.63
N GLY A 193 11.25 4.03 15.03
CA GLY A 193 12.65 4.46 15.03
C GLY A 193 13.26 4.67 13.64
N VAL A 194 12.44 4.67 12.58
CA VAL A 194 12.94 4.87 11.21
C VAL A 194 13.23 6.33 10.93
N SER A 195 14.15 6.61 10.01
CA SER A 195 14.38 7.97 9.56
C SER A 195 13.15 8.54 8.86
N ARG A 196 12.92 9.86 8.99
CA ARG A 196 11.81 10.56 8.32
C ARG A 196 11.77 10.27 6.82
N ALA A 197 12.93 10.33 6.16
CA ALA A 197 13.04 10.07 4.72
C ALA A 197 12.62 8.64 4.35
N SER A 198 12.98 7.64 5.17
CA SER A 198 12.58 6.24 4.94
C SER A 198 11.09 6.03 5.20
N ALA A 199 10.54 6.66 6.25
CA ALA A 199 9.12 6.60 6.54
C ALA A 199 8.29 7.15 5.37
N TYR A 200 8.58 8.38 4.92
CA TYR A 200 7.83 8.98 3.81
C TYR A 200 7.96 8.19 2.51
N ARG A 201 9.15 7.72 2.14
CA ARG A 201 9.32 6.88 0.94
C ARG A 201 8.48 5.60 1.00
N THR A 202 8.41 4.97 2.18
CA THR A 202 7.59 3.76 2.35
C THR A 202 6.11 4.09 2.32
N LEU A 203 5.68 5.17 2.95
CA LEU A 203 4.29 5.64 2.92
C LEU A 203 3.86 6.04 1.50
N ASP A 204 4.72 6.73 0.75
CA ASP A 204 4.44 7.09 -0.65
C ASP A 204 4.30 5.84 -1.52
N PHE A 205 5.14 4.82 -1.31
CA PHE A 205 4.99 3.53 -1.97
C PHE A 205 3.66 2.87 -1.59
N CYS A 206 3.31 2.82 -0.31
CA CYS A 206 2.07 2.20 0.15
C CYS A 206 0.83 2.94 -0.39
N GLU A 207 0.85 4.26 -0.41
CA GLU A 207 -0.25 5.08 -0.94
C GLU A 207 -0.39 4.91 -2.46
N SER A 208 0.72 4.97 -3.21
CA SER A 208 0.71 4.78 -4.68
C SER A 208 0.27 3.37 -5.12
N ASN A 209 0.36 2.38 -4.23
CA ASN A 209 -0.16 1.04 -4.44
C ASN A 209 -1.53 0.80 -3.78
N GLY A 210 -2.16 1.85 -3.24
CA GLY A 210 -3.49 1.79 -2.64
C GLY A 210 -3.59 0.97 -1.36
N LEU A 211 -2.47 0.82 -0.65
CA LEU A 211 -2.39 0.07 0.61
C LEU A 211 -2.78 0.92 1.82
N ILE A 212 -2.69 2.24 1.69
CA ILE A 212 -3.06 3.23 2.70
C ILE A 212 -3.70 4.46 2.04
N GLU A 213 -4.42 5.25 2.84
CA GLU A 213 -4.90 6.58 2.47
C GLU A 213 -4.41 7.62 3.47
N ARG A 214 -3.95 8.77 2.98
CA ARG A 214 -3.59 9.93 3.81
C ARG A 214 -4.59 11.07 3.55
N SER A 215 -5.17 11.63 4.61
CA SER A 215 -6.15 12.72 4.49
C SER A 215 -5.50 14.09 4.37
N ALA A 216 -4.32 14.25 4.95
CA ALA A 216 -3.51 15.47 4.94
C ALA A 216 -2.04 15.08 5.07
N PRO A 217 -1.09 15.99 4.74
CA PRO A 217 0.32 15.74 5.02
C PRO A 217 0.48 15.37 6.50
N GLY A 218 0.96 14.16 6.74
CA GLY A 218 1.30 13.71 8.08
C GLY A 218 0.26 12.85 8.82
N VAL A 219 -0.88 12.48 8.23
CA VAL A 219 -1.84 11.58 8.89
C VAL A 219 -2.26 10.44 7.95
N VAL A 220 -2.06 9.19 8.37
CA VAL A 220 -2.60 8.01 7.72
C VAL A 220 -4.01 7.76 8.26
N GLN A 221 -5.02 7.84 7.40
CA GLN A 221 -6.45 7.74 7.78
C GLN A 221 -6.99 6.33 7.65
N SER A 222 -6.53 5.60 6.64
CA SER A 222 -6.98 4.24 6.41
C SER A 222 -5.85 3.36 5.90
N ARG A 223 -6.02 2.06 6.06
CA ARG A 223 -5.09 1.05 5.58
C ARG A 223 -5.81 -0.23 5.20
N LYS A 224 -5.25 -0.93 4.25
CA LYS A 224 -5.65 -2.27 3.89
C LYS A 224 -4.73 -3.28 4.59
N THR A 225 -5.07 -3.66 5.82
CA THR A 225 -4.25 -4.56 6.66
C THR A 225 -3.89 -5.86 5.93
N ARG A 226 -4.85 -6.46 5.23
CA ARG A 226 -4.62 -7.67 4.43
C ARG A 226 -3.55 -7.45 3.38
N ASP A 227 -3.75 -6.47 2.53
CA ASP A 227 -2.90 -6.20 1.37
C ASP A 227 -1.48 -5.80 1.81
N LEU A 228 -1.35 -5.06 2.92
CA LEU A 228 -0.05 -4.73 3.53
C LEU A 228 0.70 -5.98 3.97
N LEU A 229 0.04 -6.89 4.70
CA LEU A 229 0.67 -8.13 5.18
C LEU A 229 1.00 -9.09 4.04
N GLU A 230 0.12 -9.23 3.06
CA GLU A 230 0.39 -10.03 1.85
C GLU A 230 1.54 -9.44 1.02
N GLN A 231 1.60 -8.12 0.88
CA GLN A 231 2.68 -7.48 0.13
C GLN A 231 4.02 -7.62 0.81
N ILE A 232 4.10 -7.38 2.14
CA ILE A 232 5.37 -7.50 2.87
C ILE A 232 5.83 -8.95 2.99
N SER A 233 4.94 -9.94 3.07
CA SER A 233 5.29 -11.36 3.12
C SER A 233 5.99 -11.87 1.86
N LYS A 234 5.84 -11.18 0.72
CA LYS A 234 6.58 -11.48 -0.51
C LYS A 234 8.06 -11.16 -0.39
N GLU A 235 8.40 -10.18 0.44
CA GLU A 235 9.77 -9.64 0.58
C GLU A 235 10.45 -10.06 1.89
N SER A 236 9.69 -10.48 2.89
CA SER A 236 10.18 -10.83 4.23
C SER A 236 9.42 -12.03 4.79
N GLY A 237 9.85 -12.49 5.96
CA GLY A 237 9.29 -13.64 6.66
C GLY A 237 10.37 -14.65 7.04
N PHE A 238 9.99 -15.66 7.83
CA PHE A 238 10.91 -16.61 8.46
C PHE A 238 11.87 -17.29 7.46
N SER A 239 11.37 -17.68 6.30
CA SER A 239 12.16 -18.39 5.29
C SER A 239 13.00 -17.47 4.39
N LYS A 240 12.79 -16.15 4.46
CA LYS A 240 13.39 -15.17 3.53
C LYS A 240 14.44 -14.28 4.17
N THR A 241 14.45 -14.20 5.50
CA THR A 241 15.35 -13.31 6.23
C THR A 241 16.20 -14.09 7.22
N GLY A 242 17.51 -13.80 7.24
CA GLY A 242 18.43 -14.44 8.17
C GLY A 242 18.92 -15.84 7.77
N THR A 243 19.41 -16.56 8.75
CA THR A 243 19.95 -17.92 8.58
C THR A 243 19.21 -18.88 9.49
N SER A 244 18.64 -19.92 8.92
CA SER A 244 17.91 -20.97 9.66
C SER A 244 18.79 -22.17 9.91
N LEU A 245 18.79 -22.65 11.15
CA LEU A 245 19.39 -23.91 11.56
C LEU A 245 18.28 -24.90 11.92
N LYS A 246 18.46 -26.14 11.52
CA LYS A 246 17.49 -27.23 11.66
C LYS A 246 17.91 -28.19 12.78
N PHE A 247 16.95 -28.61 13.58
CA PHE A 247 17.15 -29.48 14.71
C PHE A 247 16.03 -30.50 14.86
N ILE A 248 16.33 -31.58 15.55
CA ILE A 248 15.36 -32.54 16.07
C ILE A 248 15.25 -32.33 17.57
N ALA A 249 14.05 -32.38 18.10
CA ALA A 249 13.76 -32.42 19.54
C ALA A 249 13.56 -33.87 19.98
N PRO A 250 14.60 -34.54 20.55
CA PRO A 250 14.51 -35.98 20.87
C PRO A 250 13.40 -36.33 21.88
N ARG A 251 12.95 -35.35 22.68
CA ARG A 251 11.86 -35.47 23.67
C ARG A 251 10.55 -34.80 23.23
N GLY A 252 10.48 -34.45 21.94
CA GLY A 252 9.32 -33.75 21.38
C GLY A 252 9.36 -32.23 21.56
N ILE A 253 8.50 -31.54 20.80
CA ILE A 253 8.42 -30.08 20.83
C ILE A 253 7.80 -29.55 22.13
N GLU A 254 6.97 -30.34 22.80
CA GLU A 254 6.35 -30.00 24.08
C GLU A 254 7.40 -29.83 25.19
N ASP A 255 8.37 -30.73 25.27
CA ASP A 255 9.49 -30.63 26.23
C ASP A 255 10.33 -29.36 25.94
N ALA A 256 10.57 -29.07 24.66
CA ALA A 256 11.27 -27.86 24.26
C ALA A 256 10.47 -26.59 24.65
N LEU A 257 9.14 -26.59 24.51
CA LEU A 257 8.29 -25.47 24.94
C LEU A 257 8.32 -25.28 26.46
N GLU A 258 8.28 -26.35 27.24
CA GLU A 258 8.42 -26.26 28.71
C GLU A 258 9.81 -25.71 29.13
N ALA A 259 10.87 -26.12 28.43
CA ALA A 259 12.19 -25.59 28.69
C ALA A 259 12.30 -24.10 28.35
N LEU A 260 11.65 -23.65 27.26
CA LEU A 260 11.61 -22.24 26.82
C LEU A 260 10.99 -21.32 27.86
N LYS A 261 10.04 -21.78 28.69
CA LYS A 261 9.42 -20.99 29.77
C LYS A 261 10.43 -20.43 30.77
N LYS A 262 11.60 -21.05 30.88
CA LYS A 262 12.71 -20.67 31.78
C LYS A 262 13.81 -19.87 31.11
N LEU A 263 13.69 -19.63 29.79
CA LEU A 263 14.71 -18.99 28.99
C LEU A 263 14.25 -17.62 28.48
N SER A 264 15.20 -16.89 27.93
CA SER A 264 14.99 -15.59 27.26
C SER A 264 15.86 -15.53 25.99
N GLY A 265 15.69 -14.47 25.17
CA GLY A 265 16.45 -14.28 23.95
C GLY A 265 15.95 -15.14 22.77
N TYR A 266 14.66 -15.44 22.76
CA TYR A 266 13.97 -16.12 21.69
C TYR A 266 12.59 -15.51 21.42
N ALA A 267 12.01 -15.84 20.29
CA ALA A 267 10.60 -15.55 19.98
C ALA A 267 10.01 -16.70 19.15
N ILE A 268 8.85 -17.22 19.58
CA ILE A 268 8.13 -18.28 18.89
C ILE A 268 7.31 -17.67 17.76
N THR A 269 7.30 -18.32 16.59
CA THR A 269 6.49 -17.96 15.42
C THR A 269 5.84 -19.21 14.80
N GLY A 270 5.22 -19.08 13.64
CA GLY A 270 4.59 -20.17 12.91
C GLY A 270 3.35 -20.71 13.59
N SER A 271 3.02 -21.98 13.34
CA SER A 271 1.77 -22.63 13.80
C SER A 271 1.61 -22.65 15.32
N VAL A 272 2.68 -22.89 16.07
CA VAL A 272 2.65 -22.85 17.56
C VAL A 272 2.21 -21.47 18.03
N ALA A 273 2.73 -20.41 17.43
CA ALA A 273 2.35 -19.03 17.79
C ALA A 273 0.92 -18.68 17.31
N ALA A 274 0.53 -19.12 16.12
CA ALA A 274 -0.80 -18.90 15.56
C ALA A 274 -1.90 -19.52 16.41
N GLY A 275 -1.63 -20.68 17.02
CA GLY A 275 -2.58 -21.37 17.90
C GLY A 275 -3.08 -20.55 19.09
N ASN A 276 -2.32 -19.56 19.55
CA ASN A 276 -2.77 -18.63 20.61
C ASN A 276 -3.89 -17.68 20.17
N TRP A 277 -4.06 -17.48 18.87
CA TRP A 277 -5.01 -16.51 18.30
C TRP A 277 -6.12 -17.20 17.52
N TYR A 278 -5.74 -18.11 16.65
CA TYR A 278 -6.66 -18.86 15.80
C TYR A 278 -6.11 -20.27 15.55
N PRO A 279 -6.52 -21.27 16.34
CA PRO A 279 -6.10 -22.65 16.13
C PRO A 279 -6.66 -23.19 14.82
N TYR A 280 -5.77 -23.46 13.87
CA TYR A 280 -6.12 -23.98 12.53
C TYR A 280 -5.84 -25.47 12.40
N ALA A 281 -4.70 -25.92 12.87
CA ALA A 281 -4.28 -27.31 12.89
C ALA A 281 -3.25 -27.55 14.00
N GLU A 282 -3.08 -28.81 14.40
CA GLU A 282 -2.02 -29.20 15.34
C GLU A 282 -0.64 -28.87 14.78
N ALA A 283 0.15 -28.15 15.56
CA ALA A 283 1.50 -27.75 15.19
C ALA A 283 2.47 -28.93 15.30
N LYS A 284 3.07 -29.32 14.18
CA LYS A 284 4.07 -30.41 14.14
C LYS A 284 5.50 -29.92 14.23
N ASN A 285 5.73 -28.63 14.02
CA ASN A 285 7.05 -28.02 14.01
C ASN A 285 7.08 -26.77 14.88
N LEU A 286 8.20 -26.55 15.54
CA LEU A 286 8.49 -25.39 16.35
C LEU A 286 9.43 -24.44 15.58
N PHE A 287 8.96 -23.23 15.28
CA PHE A 287 9.75 -22.18 14.62
C PHE A 287 10.12 -21.11 15.62
N LEU A 288 11.40 -20.79 15.72
CA LEU A 288 11.97 -19.87 16.69
C LEU A 288 12.85 -18.82 15.99
N TYR A 289 12.80 -17.61 16.47
CA TYR A 289 13.85 -16.61 16.26
C TYR A 289 14.77 -16.55 17.47
N SER A 290 16.06 -16.45 17.25
CA SER A 290 17.07 -16.19 18.29
C SER A 290 18.34 -15.62 17.67
N ASP A 291 18.99 -14.67 18.36
CA ASP A 291 20.28 -14.14 17.95
C ASP A 291 21.42 -15.15 18.17
N GLN A 292 21.19 -16.15 19.02
CA GLN A 292 22.13 -17.19 19.40
C GLN A 292 21.53 -18.60 19.20
N PRO A 293 21.27 -19.04 17.96
CA PRO A 293 20.50 -20.26 17.70
C PRO A 293 21.20 -21.53 18.19
N GLN A 294 22.53 -21.61 18.11
CA GLN A 294 23.31 -22.79 18.59
C GLN A 294 23.26 -22.91 20.12
N GLU A 295 23.39 -21.79 20.83
CA GLU A 295 23.31 -21.79 22.30
C GLU A 295 21.90 -22.13 22.78
N LEU A 296 20.87 -21.56 22.11
CA LEU A 296 19.48 -21.88 22.42
C LEU A 296 19.22 -23.38 22.20
N ALA A 297 19.66 -23.92 21.05
CA ALA A 297 19.51 -25.35 20.76
C ALA A 297 20.19 -26.25 21.82
N LYS A 298 21.40 -25.89 22.26
CA LYS A 298 22.10 -26.60 23.34
C LYS A 298 21.32 -26.58 24.66
N LYS A 299 20.77 -25.41 25.04
CA LYS A 299 19.97 -25.28 26.28
C LYS A 299 18.68 -26.08 26.20
N LEU A 300 18.11 -26.27 25.03
CA LEU A 300 16.91 -27.06 24.78
C LEU A 300 17.20 -28.56 24.58
N GLY A 301 18.46 -28.98 24.54
CA GLY A 301 18.83 -30.36 24.26
C GLY A 301 18.49 -30.86 22.87
N LEU A 302 18.48 -29.91 21.87
CA LEU A 302 18.19 -30.24 20.47
C LEU A 302 19.40 -30.84 19.76
N MET A 303 19.17 -31.69 18.78
CA MET A 303 20.17 -32.31 17.92
C MET A 303 20.14 -31.67 16.53
N ALA A 304 21.29 -31.20 16.04
CA ALA A 304 21.39 -30.65 14.70
C ALA A 304 21.08 -31.70 13.63
N THR A 305 20.41 -31.33 12.56
CA THR A 305 20.05 -32.22 11.44
C THR A 305 20.01 -31.47 10.12
N ASP A 306 20.31 -32.19 9.03
CA ASP A 306 20.11 -31.65 7.66
C ASP A 306 18.75 -31.99 7.08
N SER A 307 18.03 -32.96 7.65
CA SER A 307 16.73 -33.44 7.17
C SER A 307 15.82 -33.86 8.32
N GLY A 308 14.50 -33.85 8.10
CA GLY A 308 13.51 -34.33 9.05
C GLY A 308 13.43 -33.52 10.36
N SER A 309 13.67 -32.20 10.28
CA SER A 309 13.62 -31.31 11.44
C SER A 309 12.21 -31.07 11.93
N ASP A 310 12.03 -31.08 13.24
CA ASP A 310 10.81 -30.63 13.94
C ASP A 310 10.99 -29.28 14.65
N VAL A 311 12.25 -28.81 14.79
CA VAL A 311 12.55 -27.47 15.31
C VAL A 311 13.46 -26.73 14.33
N VAL A 312 13.08 -25.48 14.02
CA VAL A 312 13.90 -24.59 13.18
C VAL A 312 14.14 -23.29 13.94
N ILE A 313 15.41 -22.93 14.12
CA ILE A 313 15.79 -21.67 14.77
C ILE A 313 16.43 -20.75 13.73
N ASN A 314 15.82 -19.59 13.54
CA ASN A 314 16.30 -18.58 12.60
C ASN A 314 17.02 -17.46 13.35
N ARG A 315 18.22 -17.15 12.90
CA ARG A 315 18.92 -15.91 13.27
C ARG A 315 18.51 -14.83 12.29
N SER A 316 17.54 -14.02 12.70
CA SER A 316 17.05 -12.93 11.85
C SER A 316 18.16 -11.90 11.55
N SER A 317 18.21 -11.42 10.32
CA SER A 317 19.05 -10.28 9.93
C SER A 317 18.45 -8.93 10.33
N SER A 318 17.24 -8.92 10.90
CA SER A 318 16.49 -7.72 11.24
C SER A 318 15.83 -7.82 12.61
N GLN A 319 15.87 -6.73 13.37
CA GLN A 319 15.22 -6.61 14.68
C GLN A 319 13.68 -6.42 14.56
N VAL A 320 13.14 -6.29 13.34
CA VAL A 320 11.69 -6.15 13.09
C VAL A 320 10.90 -7.31 13.70
N VAL A 321 11.44 -8.53 13.65
CA VAL A 321 10.75 -9.74 14.14
C VAL A 321 10.46 -9.70 15.64
N TYR A 322 11.29 -8.97 16.40
CA TYR A 322 11.12 -8.81 17.85
C TYR A 322 10.26 -7.60 18.24
N GLN A 323 9.74 -6.84 17.25
CA GLN A 323 8.89 -5.70 17.57
C GLN A 323 7.52 -6.16 18.08
N ARG A 324 7.11 -5.56 19.22
CA ARG A 324 5.78 -5.79 19.83
C ARG A 324 5.49 -7.28 20.14
N MET A 325 6.52 -7.98 20.60
CA MET A 325 6.37 -9.34 21.11
C MET A 325 5.34 -9.41 22.23
N SER A 326 4.67 -10.54 22.34
CA SER A 326 3.77 -10.87 23.45
C SER A 326 4.38 -11.97 24.32
N LYS A 327 3.98 -11.98 25.59
CA LYS A 327 4.32 -13.06 26.53
C LYS A 327 3.03 -13.73 27.01
N ILE A 328 2.86 -14.99 26.67
CA ILE A 328 1.71 -15.81 27.02
C ILE A 328 2.21 -17.07 27.70
N ASP A 329 1.71 -17.38 28.87
CA ASP A 329 2.10 -18.55 29.69
C ASP A 329 3.66 -18.68 29.81
N LYS A 330 4.34 -17.58 30.12
CA LYS A 330 5.80 -17.43 30.22
C LYS A 330 6.57 -17.62 28.91
N LEU A 331 5.95 -17.99 27.80
CA LEU A 331 6.55 -18.10 26.49
C LEU A 331 6.55 -16.75 25.77
N GLN A 332 7.57 -16.49 24.95
CA GLN A 332 7.72 -15.28 24.17
C GLN A 332 7.33 -15.54 22.71
N PHE A 333 6.39 -14.77 22.20
CA PHE A 333 5.87 -14.89 20.85
C PHE A 333 6.11 -13.61 20.07
N VAL A 334 6.39 -13.74 18.78
CA VAL A 334 6.37 -12.59 17.88
C VAL A 334 4.94 -12.00 17.80
N ALA A 335 4.82 -10.75 17.37
CA ALA A 335 3.50 -10.12 17.20
C ALA A 335 2.63 -10.89 16.19
N PRO A 336 1.29 -10.86 16.29
CA PRO A 336 0.38 -11.56 15.37
C PRO A 336 0.61 -11.24 13.90
N SER A 337 0.92 -10.00 13.58
CA SER A 337 1.26 -9.58 12.22
C SER A 337 2.54 -10.25 11.69
N GLN A 338 3.54 -10.48 12.55
CA GLN A 338 4.74 -11.22 12.16
C GLN A 338 4.44 -12.70 11.96
N ILE A 339 3.56 -13.30 12.79
CA ILE A 339 3.11 -14.68 12.60
C ILE A 339 2.49 -14.86 11.20
N VAL A 340 1.61 -13.93 10.81
CA VAL A 340 1.00 -13.96 9.46
C VAL A 340 2.06 -13.84 8.36
N ILE A 341 3.02 -12.91 8.49
CA ILE A 341 4.09 -12.72 7.50
C ILE A 341 4.91 -14.01 7.34
N ASP A 342 5.23 -14.66 8.46
CA ASP A 342 6.05 -15.89 8.48
C ASP A 342 5.29 -17.08 7.89
N LEU A 343 4.00 -17.22 8.21
CA LEU A 343 3.15 -18.27 7.68
C LEU A 343 2.88 -18.11 6.20
N LEU A 344 2.52 -16.90 5.73
CA LEU A 344 2.25 -16.65 4.31
C LEU A 344 3.47 -16.98 3.41
N GLY A 345 4.68 -16.79 3.91
CA GLY A 345 5.93 -17.14 3.22
C GLY A 345 6.49 -18.53 3.56
N GLY A 346 5.80 -19.30 4.40
CA GLY A 346 6.25 -20.59 4.91
C GLY A 346 5.97 -21.79 3.99
N PRO A 347 6.53 -22.96 4.31
CA PRO A 347 6.33 -24.16 3.53
C PRO A 347 5.01 -24.88 3.82
N GLY A 348 4.62 -25.80 2.94
CA GLY A 348 3.51 -26.73 3.14
C GLY A 348 2.17 -26.04 3.30
N ARG A 349 1.48 -26.28 4.42
CA ARG A 349 0.15 -25.70 4.76
C ARG A 349 0.22 -24.32 5.43
N ASN A 350 1.41 -23.82 5.71
CA ASN A 350 1.58 -22.53 6.38
C ASN A 350 0.86 -21.36 5.67
N PRO A 351 0.87 -21.26 4.32
CA PRO A 351 0.14 -20.17 3.65
C PRO A 351 -1.37 -20.19 3.90
N GLU A 352 -2.00 -21.36 3.93
CA GLU A 352 -3.44 -21.50 4.23
C GLU A 352 -3.74 -21.10 5.68
N GLU A 353 -2.92 -21.54 6.61
CA GLU A 353 -3.01 -21.15 8.02
C GLU A 353 -2.80 -19.65 8.19
N GLY A 354 -1.80 -19.09 7.51
CA GLY A 354 -1.55 -17.64 7.48
C GLY A 354 -2.73 -16.83 6.96
N LYS A 355 -3.40 -17.29 5.90
CA LYS A 355 -4.63 -16.68 5.38
C LYS A 355 -5.79 -16.79 6.37
N ALA A 356 -5.95 -17.92 7.04
CA ALA A 356 -6.98 -18.13 8.03
C ALA A 356 -6.79 -17.19 9.25
N LEU A 357 -5.58 -17.10 9.77
CA LEU A 357 -5.22 -16.17 10.85
C LEU A 357 -5.43 -14.72 10.40
N LEU A 358 -5.01 -14.35 9.22
CA LEU A 358 -5.19 -13.00 8.66
C LEU A 358 -6.68 -12.64 8.53
N ASN A 359 -7.51 -13.59 8.07
CA ASN A 359 -8.97 -13.40 8.02
C ASN A 359 -9.57 -13.15 9.42
N TRP A 360 -9.11 -13.89 10.41
CA TRP A 360 -9.52 -13.69 11.81
C TRP A 360 -9.04 -12.33 12.32
N MET A 361 -7.78 -11.96 12.09
CA MET A 361 -7.21 -10.69 12.54
C MET A 361 -7.96 -9.46 12.00
N VAL A 362 -8.36 -9.48 10.73
CA VAL A 362 -9.14 -8.39 10.12
C VAL A 362 -10.52 -8.25 10.76
N LYS A 363 -11.13 -9.36 11.18
CA LYS A 363 -12.45 -9.36 11.84
C LYS A 363 -12.38 -9.00 13.33
N ASN A 364 -11.22 -9.18 13.97
CA ASN A 364 -11.03 -9.06 15.41
C ASN A 364 -9.92 -8.06 15.78
N GLU A 365 -9.86 -6.93 15.09
CA GLU A 365 -8.75 -5.96 15.23
C GLU A 365 -8.51 -5.48 16.68
N SER A 366 -9.55 -5.26 17.44
CA SER A 366 -9.46 -4.82 18.83
C SER A 366 -8.87 -5.87 19.78
N THR A 367 -8.89 -7.14 19.40
CA THR A 367 -8.44 -8.25 20.28
C THR A 367 -6.91 -8.40 20.28
N TRP A 368 -6.26 -8.17 19.15
CA TRP A 368 -4.83 -8.42 18.99
C TRP A 368 -3.98 -7.14 18.89
N ARG A 369 -4.61 -5.98 18.67
CA ARG A 369 -3.90 -4.71 18.71
C ARG A 369 -3.88 -4.12 20.11
N PRO A 370 -2.73 -3.62 20.56
CA PRO A 370 -2.72 -2.80 21.76
C PRO A 370 -3.55 -1.54 21.52
N ALA A 371 -4.45 -1.23 22.44
CA ALA A 371 -5.11 0.07 22.44
C ALA A 371 -4.07 1.19 22.44
N LEU A 372 -4.24 2.20 21.55
CA LEU A 372 -3.45 3.41 21.66
C LEU A 372 -3.68 3.97 23.06
N ARG A 373 -2.62 4.03 23.86
CA ARG A 373 -2.69 4.80 25.10
C ARG A 373 -2.89 6.26 24.70
N SER A 374 -4.13 6.74 24.88
CA SER A 374 -4.39 8.18 24.85
C SER A 374 -3.43 8.86 25.83
N ARG A 375 -2.50 9.65 25.28
CA ARG A 375 -1.72 10.62 26.07
C ARG A 375 -2.50 11.91 26.19
#